data_f18189f16af36d4045224cf49ec4e6e9
#
_entry.id   f18189f16af36d4045224cf49ec4e6e9
#
_cell.length_a   1.000
_cell.length_b   1.000
_cell.length_c   1.000
_cell.angle_alpha   90.00
_cell.angle_beta   90.00
_cell.angle_gamma   90.00
#
_symmetry.space_group_name_H-M   'P 1'
#
loop_
_entity.id
_entity.type
_entity.pdbx_description
1 polymer ?
#
loop_
_entity_poly.entity_id
_entity_poly.type
_entity_poly.pdbx_seq_one_letter_code
_entity_poly.pdbx_strand_id
1 'polypeptide(L)'
;MALVSLPPQKLLERLALPSGPVSMVLDTDTYNEIDDQFAVVYSLLSDALDVEAIYAAPFYNSRSSGPGDGMRKSYDEILRLLERLDHPSAGFAYHGSERYLEHLDTPVQSEAVDDLIARAMAPRDGPLYVVAIGAITNVASALLIEPAIGERIVIVWLGGHPQYWPHTREFNLGQDVLAAQVVFDCGAPVVQIPCKNVAEHLRTTVPEMERYVKGRGAIGDYLYQIFADFHTDHFAWSKVIWDISTIGYLNNPDWVPSEVRPSPVLLDGATWGPEDPSRHLFRVAVDIHRDQVFGDLFRKLAQHA
;
A
#
# COMPACT_ATOMS: atom_id res chain seq x y z
N MET A 1 -8.56 -6.84 -19.66
CA MET A 1 -10.04 -7.04 -19.75
C MET A 1 -10.68 -6.17 -18.69
N ALA A 2 -11.52 -5.19 -19.06
CA ALA A 2 -12.18 -4.36 -18.06
C ALA A 2 -13.17 -5.24 -17.27
N LEU A 3 -12.95 -5.40 -15.97
CA LEU A 3 -13.85 -6.11 -15.05
C LEU A 3 -14.99 -5.20 -14.59
N VAL A 4 -14.73 -3.88 -14.57
CA VAL A 4 -15.62 -2.84 -14.06
C VAL A 4 -15.85 -1.79 -15.15
N SER A 5 -17.08 -1.29 -15.27
CA SER A 5 -17.43 -0.25 -16.22
C SER A 5 -18.09 0.93 -15.50
N LEU A 6 -17.27 1.74 -14.85
CA LEU A 6 -17.76 3.00 -14.27
C LEU A 6 -18.02 4.05 -15.36
N PRO A 7 -19.13 4.79 -15.29
CA PRO A 7 -19.30 5.99 -16.11
C PRO A 7 -18.11 6.96 -15.88
N PRO A 8 -17.58 7.62 -16.92
CA PRO A 8 -16.39 8.48 -16.80
C PRO A 8 -16.51 9.55 -15.72
N GLN A 9 -17.69 10.14 -15.53
CA GLN A 9 -17.93 11.13 -14.48
C GLN A 9 -17.79 10.51 -13.08
N LYS A 10 -18.36 9.31 -12.85
CA LYS A 10 -18.27 8.60 -11.56
C LYS A 10 -16.83 8.16 -11.27
N LEU A 11 -16.08 7.74 -12.31
CA LEU A 11 -14.68 7.40 -12.17
C LEU A 11 -13.85 8.63 -11.73
N LEU A 12 -14.06 9.79 -12.36
CA LEU A 12 -13.38 11.04 -11.97
C LEU A 12 -13.76 11.49 -10.56
N GLU A 13 -15.03 11.33 -10.14
CA GLU A 13 -15.46 11.60 -8.76
C GLU A 13 -14.74 10.69 -7.76
N ARG A 14 -14.53 9.40 -8.09
CA ARG A 14 -13.79 8.45 -7.26
C ARG A 14 -12.28 8.71 -7.24
N LEU A 15 -11.75 9.25 -8.32
CA LEU A 15 -10.33 9.65 -8.43
C LEU A 15 -10.09 11.08 -7.90
N ALA A 16 -11.11 11.77 -7.37
CA ALA A 16 -10.90 13.04 -6.67
C ALA A 16 -9.96 12.84 -5.48
N LEU A 17 -9.25 13.92 -5.09
CA LEU A 17 -8.38 13.89 -3.93
C LEU A 17 -9.20 13.56 -2.67
N PRO A 18 -8.71 12.69 -1.78
CA PRO A 18 -9.42 12.35 -0.54
C PRO A 18 -9.64 13.61 0.31
N SER A 19 -10.80 13.71 0.94
CA SER A 19 -11.17 14.82 1.81
C SER A 19 -11.99 14.33 3.00
N GLY A 20 -11.67 14.78 4.20
CA GLY A 20 -12.30 14.34 5.44
C GLY A 20 -11.81 12.95 5.89
N PRO A 21 -12.46 12.36 6.91
CA PRO A 21 -12.14 11.02 7.36
C PRO A 21 -12.28 9.98 6.25
N VAL A 22 -11.31 9.07 6.16
CA VAL A 22 -11.20 8.04 5.13
C VAL A 22 -11.32 6.66 5.77
N SER A 23 -12.34 5.88 5.40
CA SER A 23 -12.39 4.45 5.76
C SER A 23 -11.47 3.66 4.84
N MET A 24 -10.59 2.85 5.42
CA MET A 24 -9.58 2.10 4.66
C MET A 24 -9.31 0.71 5.22
N VAL A 25 -8.79 -0.14 4.34
CA VAL A 25 -8.07 -1.37 4.70
C VAL A 25 -6.63 -1.28 4.19
N LEU A 26 -5.69 -1.94 4.88
CA LEU A 26 -4.28 -1.94 4.54
C LEU A 26 -3.82 -3.36 4.17
N ASP A 27 -3.31 -3.53 2.94
CA ASP A 27 -2.72 -4.75 2.42
C ASP A 27 -1.19 -4.60 2.39
N THR A 28 -0.45 -5.37 3.21
CA THR A 28 0.95 -5.11 3.58
C THR A 28 1.78 -6.38 3.70
N ASP A 29 3.02 -6.34 3.26
CA ASP A 29 3.99 -7.43 3.43
C ASP A 29 5.06 -7.12 4.49
N THR A 30 4.59 -6.69 5.66
CA THR A 30 5.30 -6.15 6.83
C THR A 30 6.62 -6.82 7.24
N TYR A 31 6.90 -8.04 6.86
CA TYR A 31 8.14 -8.73 7.18
C TYR A 31 9.16 -8.73 6.02
N ASN A 32 8.76 -8.20 4.86
CA ASN A 32 9.61 -8.06 3.68
C ASN A 32 10.87 -7.21 3.96
N GLU A 33 10.66 -5.99 4.47
CA GLU A 33 11.69 -5.05 4.91
C GLU A 33 11.39 -4.51 6.32
N ILE A 34 11.39 -3.18 6.49
CA ILE A 34 11.11 -2.51 7.78
C ILE A 34 10.24 -1.25 7.62
N ASP A 35 9.81 -0.91 6.44
CA ASP A 35 9.07 0.32 6.12
C ASP A 35 7.56 0.16 6.23
N ASP A 36 7.03 -1.00 5.94
CA ASP A 36 5.65 -1.38 6.20
C ASP A 36 5.23 -1.14 7.65
N GLN A 37 6.10 -1.46 8.62
CA GLN A 37 5.80 -1.24 10.04
C GLN A 37 5.53 0.22 10.34
N PHE A 38 6.27 1.14 9.70
CA PHE A 38 6.01 2.57 9.83
C PHE A 38 4.67 2.95 9.21
N ALA A 39 4.28 2.37 8.08
CA ALA A 39 3.00 2.64 7.43
C ALA A 39 1.83 2.11 8.26
N VAL A 40 1.92 0.89 8.81
CA VAL A 40 0.92 0.32 9.72
C VAL A 40 0.73 1.25 10.93
N VAL A 41 1.82 1.62 11.60
CA VAL A 41 1.75 2.51 12.77
C VAL A 41 1.19 3.88 12.40
N TYR A 42 1.65 4.45 11.29
CA TYR A 42 1.18 5.76 10.82
C TYR A 42 -0.31 5.76 10.51
N SER A 43 -0.83 4.71 9.88
CA SER A 43 -2.26 4.59 9.61
C SER A 43 -3.09 4.53 10.89
N LEU A 44 -2.67 3.71 11.86
CA LEU A 44 -3.39 3.52 13.13
C LEU A 44 -3.32 4.74 14.07
N LEU A 45 -2.29 5.57 13.94
CA LEU A 45 -2.15 6.82 14.71
C LEU A 45 -2.76 8.04 14.01
N SER A 46 -3.40 7.87 12.86
CA SER A 46 -3.97 8.97 12.07
C SER A 46 -5.46 9.13 12.31
N ASP A 47 -5.87 10.18 13.05
CA ASP A 47 -7.28 10.48 13.32
C ASP A 47 -8.14 10.69 12.06
N ALA A 48 -7.51 10.99 10.94
CA ALA A 48 -8.17 11.13 9.64
C ALA A 48 -8.47 9.80 8.94
N LEU A 49 -7.97 8.68 9.48
CA LEU A 49 -8.08 7.35 8.87
C LEU A 49 -8.84 6.41 9.80
N ASP A 50 -9.91 5.82 9.27
CA ASP A 50 -10.63 4.73 9.91
C ASP A 50 -10.14 3.41 9.31
N VAL A 51 -9.14 2.80 9.95
CA VAL A 51 -8.54 1.54 9.51
C VAL A 51 -9.45 0.40 9.96
N GLU A 52 -10.15 -0.21 9.01
CA GLU A 52 -11.13 -1.27 9.29
C GLU A 52 -10.49 -2.67 9.38
N ALA A 53 -9.38 -2.90 8.67
CA ALA A 53 -8.66 -4.18 8.69
C ALA A 53 -7.23 -4.03 8.14
N ILE A 54 -6.37 -5.00 8.48
CA ILE A 54 -5.03 -5.17 7.92
C ILE A 54 -4.89 -6.59 7.34
N TYR A 55 -4.41 -6.69 6.11
CA TYR A 55 -4.24 -7.93 5.37
C TYR A 55 -2.76 -8.23 5.16
N ALA A 56 -2.34 -9.44 5.45
CA ALA A 56 -0.98 -9.87 5.16
C ALA A 56 -0.84 -10.23 3.67
N ALA A 57 -0.01 -9.48 2.95
CA ALA A 57 0.30 -9.75 1.54
C ALA A 57 1.40 -10.82 1.40
N PRO A 58 1.40 -11.61 0.31
CA PRO A 58 2.49 -12.53 0.02
C PRO A 58 3.76 -11.80 -0.40
N PHE A 59 4.93 -12.30 0.03
CA PHE A 59 6.21 -11.85 -0.51
C PHE A 59 7.24 -12.98 -0.59
N TYR A 60 8.19 -12.86 -1.52
CA TYR A 60 9.30 -13.78 -1.65
C TYR A 60 10.61 -13.02 -1.86
N ASN A 61 11.50 -13.14 -0.89
CA ASN A 61 12.88 -12.64 -0.94
C ASN A 61 13.78 -13.50 -0.04
N SER A 62 14.96 -13.01 0.32
CA SER A 62 15.90 -13.73 1.20
C SER A 62 15.37 -13.98 2.63
N ARG A 63 14.28 -13.35 3.04
CA ARG A 63 13.66 -13.48 4.36
C ARG A 63 12.52 -14.52 4.40
N SER A 64 12.13 -15.08 3.24
CA SER A 64 11.05 -16.08 3.14
C SER A 64 11.43 -17.24 2.23
N SER A 65 10.84 -18.42 2.46
CA SER A 65 11.04 -19.61 1.63
C SER A 65 10.07 -19.69 0.43
N GLY A 66 9.13 -18.76 0.34
CA GLY A 66 8.13 -18.64 -0.71
C GLY A 66 7.06 -17.62 -0.33
N PRO A 67 6.13 -17.28 -1.26
CA PRO A 67 5.14 -16.22 -1.04
C PRO A 67 4.25 -16.48 0.19
N GLY A 68 3.78 -17.73 0.39
CA GLY A 68 2.96 -18.10 1.54
C GLY A 68 3.71 -18.06 2.88
N ASP A 69 5.01 -18.38 2.90
CA ASP A 69 5.83 -18.22 4.10
C ASP A 69 6.03 -16.72 4.41
N GLY A 70 6.24 -15.91 3.36
CA GLY A 70 6.30 -14.45 3.48
C GLY A 70 5.02 -13.89 4.07
N MET A 71 3.86 -14.28 3.54
CA MET A 71 2.55 -13.85 4.04
C MET A 71 2.36 -14.20 5.53
N ARG A 72 2.68 -15.42 5.95
CA ARG A 72 2.55 -15.82 7.37
C ARG A 72 3.48 -15.01 8.28
N LYS A 73 4.72 -14.73 7.86
CA LYS A 73 5.65 -13.87 8.59
C LYS A 73 5.15 -12.42 8.69
N SER A 74 4.54 -11.92 7.63
CA SER A 74 3.90 -10.60 7.63
C SER A 74 2.71 -10.57 8.59
N TYR A 75 1.89 -11.60 8.61
CA TYR A 75 0.79 -11.71 9.58
C TYR A 75 1.30 -11.69 11.03
N ASP A 76 2.32 -12.49 11.35
CA ASP A 76 2.94 -12.51 12.67
C ASP A 76 3.52 -11.14 13.07
N GLU A 77 4.07 -10.40 12.10
CA GLU A 77 4.60 -9.06 12.33
C GLU A 77 3.47 -8.03 12.55
N ILE A 78 2.37 -8.12 11.80
CA ILE A 78 1.16 -7.32 12.05
C ILE A 78 0.69 -7.52 13.50
N LEU A 79 0.62 -8.76 13.98
CA LEU A 79 0.22 -9.04 15.36
C LEU A 79 1.16 -8.38 16.39
N ARG A 80 2.49 -8.40 16.14
CA ARG A 80 3.48 -7.74 17.02
C ARG A 80 3.31 -6.22 17.07
N LEU A 81 2.92 -5.59 15.96
CA LEU A 81 2.66 -4.16 15.90
C LEU A 81 1.38 -3.80 16.65
N LEU A 82 0.30 -4.57 16.43
CA LEU A 82 -0.99 -4.38 17.11
C LEU A 82 -0.85 -4.55 18.62
N GLU A 83 -0.10 -5.56 19.09
CA GLU A 83 0.18 -5.75 20.52
C GLU A 83 0.86 -4.52 21.14
N ARG A 84 1.84 -3.90 20.45
CA ARG A 84 2.56 -2.70 20.94
C ARG A 84 1.73 -1.43 20.90
N LEU A 85 0.65 -1.43 20.16
CA LEU A 85 -0.32 -0.35 20.07
C LEU A 85 -1.55 -0.59 20.94
N ASP A 86 -1.57 -1.66 21.76
CA ASP A 86 -2.73 -2.10 22.54
C ASP A 86 -4.01 -2.23 21.69
N HIS A 87 -3.85 -2.62 20.42
CA HIS A 87 -4.93 -2.74 19.45
C HIS A 87 -5.36 -4.22 19.30
N PRO A 88 -6.67 -4.54 19.34
CA PRO A 88 -7.14 -5.91 19.16
C PRO A 88 -6.88 -6.40 17.72
N SER A 89 -6.41 -7.66 17.59
CA SER A 89 -6.14 -8.27 16.28
C SER A 89 -7.31 -9.11 15.74
N ALA A 90 -8.16 -9.64 16.62
CA ALA A 90 -9.29 -10.50 16.23
C ALA A 90 -10.34 -9.70 15.43
N GLY A 91 -10.67 -10.17 14.21
CA GLY A 91 -11.58 -9.48 13.29
C GLY A 91 -10.96 -8.22 12.66
N PHE A 92 -9.64 -8.05 12.76
CA PHE A 92 -8.91 -6.90 12.26
C PHE A 92 -7.68 -7.27 11.40
N ALA A 93 -6.93 -8.31 11.78
CA ALA A 93 -5.82 -8.85 11.01
C ALA A 93 -6.21 -10.17 10.34
N TYR A 94 -5.87 -10.34 9.05
CA TYR A 94 -6.25 -11.51 8.28
C TYR A 94 -5.10 -12.05 7.45
N HIS A 95 -5.05 -13.38 7.31
CA HIS A 95 -4.13 -14.04 6.39
C HIS A 95 -4.54 -13.76 4.93
N GLY A 96 -3.58 -13.38 4.11
CA GLY A 96 -3.76 -13.17 2.69
C GLY A 96 -3.44 -14.39 1.84
N SER A 97 -3.22 -14.14 0.57
CA SER A 97 -2.90 -15.15 -0.43
C SER A 97 -1.58 -15.85 -0.12
N GLU A 98 -1.53 -17.19 -0.29
CA GLU A 98 -0.31 -17.98 -0.06
C GLU A 98 0.57 -18.14 -1.31
N ARG A 99 0.10 -17.67 -2.46
CA ARG A 99 0.79 -17.70 -3.75
C ARG A 99 0.39 -16.52 -4.60
N TYR A 100 1.17 -16.24 -5.64
CA TYR A 100 0.84 -15.26 -6.67
C TYR A 100 -0.17 -15.80 -7.67
N LEU A 101 -0.75 -14.94 -8.51
CA LEU A 101 -1.60 -15.39 -9.61
C LEU A 101 -0.80 -16.24 -10.60
N GLU A 102 -1.37 -17.34 -11.02
CA GLU A 102 -0.81 -18.20 -12.07
C GLU A 102 -1.37 -17.84 -13.46
N HIS A 103 -2.60 -17.32 -13.48
CA HIS A 103 -3.30 -16.86 -14.67
C HIS A 103 -4.16 -15.62 -14.34
N LEU A 104 -4.43 -14.79 -15.35
CA LEU A 104 -5.18 -13.55 -15.23
C LEU A 104 -6.65 -13.71 -14.78
N ASP A 105 -7.20 -14.92 -14.87
CA ASP A 105 -8.58 -15.26 -14.53
C ASP A 105 -8.71 -16.24 -13.35
N THR A 106 -7.59 -16.56 -12.71
CA THR A 106 -7.56 -17.56 -11.62
C THR A 106 -7.19 -16.90 -10.29
N PRO A 107 -8.19 -16.43 -9.51
CA PRO A 107 -7.94 -15.77 -8.23
C PRO A 107 -7.37 -16.73 -7.17
N VAL A 108 -6.72 -16.16 -6.16
CA VAL A 108 -6.28 -16.86 -4.96
C VAL A 108 -7.24 -16.55 -3.82
N GLN A 109 -7.95 -17.57 -3.33
CA GLN A 109 -8.85 -17.44 -2.18
C GLN A 109 -8.04 -17.29 -0.89
N SER A 110 -8.46 -16.39 0.00
CA SER A 110 -7.88 -16.20 1.33
C SER A 110 -8.85 -15.48 2.27
N GLU A 111 -8.58 -15.50 3.58
CA GLU A 111 -9.36 -14.76 4.57
C GLU A 111 -9.41 -13.25 4.25
N ALA A 112 -8.27 -12.68 3.88
CA ALA A 112 -8.16 -11.27 3.49
C ALA A 112 -9.02 -10.92 2.26
N VAL A 113 -9.06 -11.80 1.27
CA VAL A 113 -9.86 -11.63 0.05
C VAL A 113 -11.35 -11.65 0.39
N ASP A 114 -11.78 -12.60 1.23
CA ASP A 114 -13.18 -12.74 1.64
C ASP A 114 -13.63 -11.53 2.48
N ASP A 115 -12.80 -11.08 3.43
CA ASP A 115 -13.07 -9.91 4.26
C ASP A 115 -13.11 -8.61 3.44
N LEU A 116 -12.17 -8.43 2.50
CA LEU A 116 -12.15 -7.27 1.60
C LEU A 116 -13.44 -7.19 0.78
N ILE A 117 -13.89 -8.31 0.19
CA ILE A 117 -15.15 -8.36 -0.56
C ILE A 117 -16.32 -8.02 0.35
N ALA A 118 -16.39 -8.63 1.53
CA ALA A 118 -17.48 -8.38 2.49
C ALA A 118 -17.56 -6.91 2.91
N ARG A 119 -16.42 -6.27 3.24
CA ARG A 119 -16.37 -4.84 3.62
C ARG A 119 -16.73 -3.93 2.45
N ALA A 120 -16.18 -4.18 1.27
CA ALA A 120 -16.47 -3.38 0.08
C ALA A 120 -17.96 -3.46 -0.32
N MET A 121 -18.58 -4.60 -0.14
CA MET A 121 -20.02 -4.81 -0.46
C MET A 121 -20.96 -4.34 0.65
N ALA A 122 -20.47 -4.10 1.86
CA ALA A 122 -21.28 -3.56 2.95
C ALA A 122 -21.82 -2.16 2.62
N PRO A 123 -23.01 -1.79 3.12
CA PRO A 123 -23.53 -0.43 3.00
C PRO A 123 -22.57 0.58 3.65
N ARG A 124 -22.18 1.63 2.91
CA ARG A 124 -21.29 2.70 3.43
C ARG A 124 -21.51 4.03 2.71
N ASP A 125 -21.18 5.09 3.39
CA ASP A 125 -21.12 6.42 2.80
C ASP A 125 -19.73 6.62 2.18
N GLY A 126 -19.65 6.77 0.85
CA GLY A 126 -18.39 6.90 0.13
C GLY A 126 -17.70 5.57 -0.21
N PRO A 127 -16.50 5.59 -0.81
CA PRO A 127 -15.73 4.40 -1.15
C PRO A 127 -14.96 3.85 0.06
N LEU A 128 -14.65 2.55 0.03
CA LEU A 128 -13.59 1.98 0.86
C LEU A 128 -12.24 2.19 0.14
N TYR A 129 -11.27 2.80 0.82
CA TYR A 129 -9.91 2.88 0.31
C TYR A 129 -9.17 1.58 0.61
N VAL A 130 -8.67 0.94 -0.45
CA VAL A 130 -7.85 -0.27 -0.35
C VAL A 130 -6.41 0.15 -0.57
N VAL A 131 -5.68 0.31 0.52
CA VAL A 131 -4.27 0.71 0.49
C VAL A 131 -3.41 -0.53 0.40
N ALA A 132 -2.63 -0.66 -0.67
CA ALA A 132 -1.71 -1.76 -0.88
C ALA A 132 -0.26 -1.26 -0.89
N ILE A 133 0.59 -1.91 -0.09
CA ILE A 133 2.02 -1.59 0.05
C ILE A 133 2.91 -2.82 -0.13
N GLY A 134 2.35 -3.92 -0.65
CA GLY A 134 3.03 -5.15 -1.04
C GLY A 134 2.63 -5.61 -2.44
N ALA A 135 2.85 -6.89 -2.73
CA ALA A 135 2.33 -7.54 -3.94
C ALA A 135 0.80 -7.50 -3.95
N ILE A 136 0.19 -7.03 -5.04
CA ILE A 136 -1.23 -6.69 -5.10
C ILE A 136 -2.17 -7.90 -5.32
N THR A 137 -1.69 -9.08 -5.01
CA THR A 137 -2.40 -10.36 -5.24
C THR A 137 -3.77 -10.44 -4.57
N ASN A 138 -3.87 -9.99 -3.30
CA ASN A 138 -5.14 -10.01 -2.55
C ASN A 138 -6.19 -9.13 -3.23
N VAL A 139 -5.82 -7.91 -3.61
CA VAL A 139 -6.72 -6.95 -4.26
C VAL A 139 -7.16 -7.44 -5.64
N ALA A 140 -6.22 -7.94 -6.44
CA ALA A 140 -6.52 -8.50 -7.75
C ALA A 140 -7.46 -9.71 -7.64
N SER A 141 -7.21 -10.60 -6.67
CA SER A 141 -8.06 -11.78 -6.43
C SER A 141 -9.47 -11.38 -6.02
N ALA A 142 -9.62 -10.39 -5.15
CA ALA A 142 -10.93 -9.88 -4.74
C ALA A 142 -11.72 -9.31 -5.94
N LEU A 143 -11.06 -8.55 -6.82
CA LEU A 143 -11.66 -8.02 -8.06
C LEU A 143 -12.06 -9.10 -9.05
N LEU A 144 -11.28 -10.20 -9.14
CA LEU A 144 -11.59 -11.33 -10.01
C LEU A 144 -12.77 -12.16 -9.51
N ILE A 145 -12.91 -12.31 -8.17
CA ILE A 145 -14.00 -13.06 -7.53
C ILE A 145 -15.30 -12.24 -7.56
N GLU A 146 -15.24 -10.97 -7.17
CA GLU A 146 -16.39 -10.07 -7.08
C GLU A 146 -16.08 -8.73 -7.77
N PRO A 147 -16.23 -8.65 -9.11
CA PRO A 147 -15.94 -7.42 -9.86
C PRO A 147 -16.73 -6.20 -9.39
N ALA A 148 -17.92 -6.39 -8.79
CA ALA A 148 -18.76 -5.29 -8.33
C ALA A 148 -18.10 -4.44 -7.21
N ILE A 149 -17.11 -4.99 -6.48
CA ILE A 149 -16.36 -4.18 -5.51
C ILE A 149 -15.63 -3.02 -6.17
N GLY A 150 -15.19 -3.17 -7.42
CA GLY A 150 -14.48 -2.11 -8.15
C GLY A 150 -15.27 -0.80 -8.33
N GLU A 151 -16.60 -0.83 -8.18
CA GLU A 151 -17.42 0.38 -8.14
C GLU A 151 -17.47 1.04 -6.75
N ARG A 152 -17.01 0.34 -5.72
CA ARG A 152 -17.17 0.69 -4.30
C ARG A 152 -15.86 1.02 -3.61
N ILE A 153 -14.73 0.69 -4.23
CA ILE A 153 -13.39 0.91 -3.67
C ILE A 153 -12.62 1.98 -4.44
N VAL A 154 -11.59 2.52 -3.79
CA VAL A 154 -10.47 3.26 -4.43
C VAL A 154 -9.20 2.55 -4.02
N ILE A 155 -8.43 2.06 -4.98
CA ILE A 155 -7.17 1.37 -4.73
C ILE A 155 -6.06 2.43 -4.67
N VAL A 156 -5.29 2.47 -3.57
CA VAL A 156 -4.09 3.30 -3.44
C VAL A 156 -2.90 2.37 -3.30
N TRP A 157 -2.04 2.30 -4.31
CA TRP A 157 -0.99 1.30 -4.37
C TRP A 157 0.39 1.91 -4.53
N LEU A 158 1.29 1.59 -3.60
CA LEU A 158 2.73 1.77 -3.79
C LEU A 158 3.25 0.63 -4.65
N GLY A 159 3.49 0.89 -5.92
CA GLY A 159 3.96 -0.15 -6.83
C GLY A 159 4.45 0.39 -8.17
N GLY A 160 5.50 -0.24 -8.67
CA GLY A 160 6.12 0.10 -9.94
C GLY A 160 6.90 1.41 -9.93
N HIS A 161 7.28 1.82 -11.14
CA HIS A 161 8.00 3.06 -11.42
C HIS A 161 7.16 3.98 -12.31
N PRO A 162 7.51 5.28 -12.42
CA PRO A 162 6.81 6.17 -13.34
C PRO A 162 6.83 5.67 -14.78
N GLN A 163 5.81 6.03 -15.57
CA GLN A 163 5.69 5.56 -16.97
C GLN A 163 6.87 5.98 -17.89
N TYR A 164 7.57 7.05 -17.56
CA TYR A 164 8.78 7.49 -18.29
C TYR A 164 10.06 6.76 -17.86
N TRP A 165 9.99 5.86 -16.85
CA TRP A 165 11.14 5.05 -16.41
C TRP A 165 11.36 3.88 -17.38
N PRO A 166 12.61 3.44 -17.61
CA PRO A 166 12.92 2.38 -18.60
C PRO A 166 12.22 1.04 -18.36
N HIS A 167 11.83 0.77 -17.11
CA HIS A 167 11.10 -0.42 -16.70
C HIS A 167 10.29 -0.11 -15.44
N THR A 168 9.30 -0.94 -15.14
CA THR A 168 8.53 -0.80 -13.90
C THR A 168 8.75 -1.96 -12.93
N ARG A 169 9.84 -2.71 -13.11
CA ARG A 169 10.24 -3.81 -12.24
C ARG A 169 10.75 -3.26 -10.91
N GLU A 170 9.84 -3.06 -10.02
CA GLU A 170 10.00 -2.69 -8.63
C GLU A 170 9.55 -3.88 -7.78
N PHE A 171 9.84 -3.92 -6.48
CA PHE A 171 9.62 -5.12 -5.66
C PHE A 171 8.14 -5.55 -5.66
N ASN A 172 7.21 -4.67 -5.25
CA ASN A 172 5.79 -4.99 -5.11
C ASN A 172 5.15 -5.42 -6.43
N LEU A 173 5.34 -4.64 -7.50
CA LEU A 173 4.84 -4.97 -8.83
C LEU A 173 5.51 -6.21 -9.41
N GLY A 174 6.81 -6.36 -9.18
CA GLY A 174 7.59 -7.46 -9.72
C GLY A 174 7.30 -8.81 -9.08
N GLN A 175 6.74 -8.84 -7.87
CA GLN A 175 6.33 -10.07 -7.18
C GLN A 175 5.15 -10.75 -7.89
N ASP A 176 4.15 -9.98 -8.34
CA ASP A 176 2.98 -10.51 -9.04
C ASP A 176 2.57 -9.59 -10.20
N VAL A 177 3.24 -9.77 -11.34
CA VAL A 177 2.97 -8.97 -12.56
C VAL A 177 1.56 -9.21 -13.08
N LEU A 178 1.02 -10.45 -12.96
CA LEU A 178 -0.33 -10.76 -13.39
C LEU A 178 -1.39 -10.03 -12.55
N ALA A 179 -1.22 -10.00 -11.23
CA ALA A 179 -2.09 -9.23 -10.35
C ALA A 179 -2.04 -7.73 -10.66
N ALA A 180 -0.85 -7.19 -10.93
CA ALA A 180 -0.67 -5.81 -11.36
C ALA A 180 -1.39 -5.51 -12.69
N GLN A 181 -1.31 -6.41 -13.68
CA GLN A 181 -2.06 -6.32 -14.94
C GLN A 181 -3.56 -6.29 -14.70
N VAL A 182 -4.08 -7.19 -13.85
CA VAL A 182 -5.51 -7.19 -13.48
C VAL A 182 -5.91 -5.83 -12.92
N VAL A 183 -5.16 -5.26 -11.98
CA VAL A 183 -5.49 -3.99 -11.34
C VAL A 183 -5.43 -2.81 -12.33
N PHE A 184 -4.41 -2.72 -13.18
CA PHE A 184 -4.34 -1.65 -14.19
C PHE A 184 -5.36 -1.80 -15.31
N ASP A 185 -5.90 -3.01 -15.53
CA ASP A 185 -6.88 -3.29 -16.59
C ASP A 185 -8.33 -3.35 -16.10
N CYS A 186 -8.55 -3.43 -14.77
CA CYS A 186 -9.87 -3.73 -14.20
C CYS A 186 -10.92 -2.63 -14.43
N GLY A 187 -10.53 -1.37 -14.60
CA GLY A 187 -11.45 -0.23 -14.73
C GLY A 187 -11.91 0.38 -13.40
N ALA A 188 -11.47 -0.15 -12.26
CA ALA A 188 -11.70 0.46 -10.95
C ALA A 188 -10.86 1.73 -10.75
N PRO A 189 -11.22 2.62 -9.81
CA PRO A 189 -10.39 3.77 -9.45
C PRO A 189 -9.08 3.33 -8.83
N VAL A 190 -7.96 3.67 -9.46
CA VAL A 190 -6.60 3.36 -8.98
C VAL A 190 -5.80 4.64 -8.82
N VAL A 191 -5.11 4.76 -7.69
CA VAL A 191 -4.09 5.76 -7.41
C VAL A 191 -2.75 5.03 -7.27
N GLN A 192 -1.88 5.19 -8.25
CA GLN A 192 -0.52 4.65 -8.19
C GLN A 192 0.41 5.63 -7.50
N ILE A 193 1.23 5.15 -6.57
CA ILE A 193 2.37 5.88 -6.02
C ILE A 193 3.64 5.17 -6.51
N PRO A 194 4.35 5.73 -7.49
CA PRO A 194 5.57 5.14 -8.01
C PRO A 194 6.72 5.20 -7.01
N CYS A 195 7.61 4.19 -7.02
CA CYS A 195 8.79 4.19 -6.17
C CYS A 195 9.81 5.24 -6.62
N LYS A 196 10.27 5.19 -7.88
CA LYS A 196 11.25 6.13 -8.41
C LYS A 196 10.68 7.54 -8.58
N ASN A 197 11.48 8.54 -8.23
CA ASN A 197 11.15 9.98 -8.30
C ASN A 197 9.93 10.42 -7.49
N VAL A 198 9.32 9.52 -6.70
CA VAL A 198 8.23 9.84 -5.78
C VAL A 198 8.57 9.28 -4.40
N ALA A 199 8.17 8.05 -4.06
CA ALA A 199 8.37 7.50 -2.72
C ALA A 199 9.86 7.41 -2.31
N GLU A 200 10.82 7.34 -3.25
CA GLU A 200 12.26 7.30 -2.94
C GLU A 200 12.81 8.56 -2.23
N HIS A 201 12.04 9.66 -2.23
CA HIS A 201 12.40 10.86 -1.49
C HIS A 201 12.15 10.73 0.03
N LEU A 202 11.40 9.73 0.48
CA LEU A 202 11.12 9.47 1.89
C LEU A 202 12.32 8.82 2.61
N ARG A 203 13.48 9.46 2.51
CA ARG A 203 14.71 9.03 3.18
C ARG A 203 14.80 9.58 4.58
N THR A 204 15.27 8.74 5.49
CA THR A 204 15.57 9.11 6.86
C THR A 204 16.87 8.46 7.34
N THR A 205 17.36 8.85 8.49
CA THR A 205 18.64 8.46 9.06
C THR A 205 18.50 8.03 10.52
N VAL A 206 19.49 7.29 11.05
CA VAL A 206 19.50 6.89 12.46
C VAL A 206 19.44 8.10 13.41
N PRO A 207 20.19 9.21 13.22
CA PRO A 207 20.05 10.39 14.07
C PRO A 207 18.64 11.01 14.10
N GLU A 208 17.94 10.98 12.97
CA GLU A 208 16.57 11.48 12.89
C GLU A 208 15.59 10.55 13.61
N MET A 209 15.74 9.24 13.42
CA MET A 209 14.98 8.23 14.14
C MET A 209 15.25 8.28 15.66
N GLU A 210 16.49 8.46 16.06
CA GLU A 210 16.88 8.60 17.48
C GLU A 210 16.24 9.85 18.11
N ARG A 211 16.14 10.95 17.34
CA ARG A 211 15.57 12.21 17.83
C ARG A 211 14.05 12.17 17.96
N TYR A 212 13.35 11.55 17.01
CA TYR A 212 11.91 11.73 16.86
C TYR A 212 11.10 10.46 17.13
N VAL A 213 11.69 9.26 17.04
CA VAL A 213 11.00 7.97 17.15
C VAL A 213 11.37 7.23 18.43
N LYS A 214 12.66 7.14 18.77
CA LYS A 214 13.14 6.51 20.00
C LYS A 214 12.54 7.16 21.23
N GLY A 215 12.11 6.34 22.20
CA GLY A 215 11.50 6.80 23.44
C GLY A 215 10.05 7.29 23.27
N ARG A 216 9.39 6.89 22.16
CA ARG A 216 7.97 7.16 21.92
C ARG A 216 7.12 5.92 22.23
N GLY A 217 7.17 5.46 23.48
CA GLY A 217 6.47 4.23 23.91
C GLY A 217 7.06 2.95 23.32
N ALA A 218 6.40 1.82 23.59
CA ALA A 218 6.85 0.50 23.12
C ALA A 218 6.94 0.41 21.59
N ILE A 219 6.01 1.09 20.89
CA ILE A 219 5.99 1.08 19.42
C ILE A 219 7.12 1.92 18.84
N GLY A 220 7.38 3.11 19.38
CA GLY A 220 8.48 3.96 18.91
C GLY A 220 9.85 3.31 19.13
N ASP A 221 10.07 2.68 20.29
CA ASP A 221 11.32 1.96 20.57
C ASP A 221 11.48 0.77 19.61
N TYR A 222 10.42 0.06 19.28
CA TYR A 222 10.45 -1.02 18.30
C TYR A 222 10.80 -0.52 16.90
N LEU A 223 10.13 0.51 16.40
CA LEU A 223 10.43 1.11 15.09
C LEU A 223 11.87 1.62 15.01
N TYR A 224 12.37 2.27 16.06
CA TYR A 224 13.77 2.68 16.14
C TYR A 224 14.71 1.49 16.07
N GLN A 225 14.43 0.42 16.84
CA GLN A 225 15.29 -0.76 16.91
C GLN A 225 15.40 -1.45 15.56
N ILE A 226 14.28 -1.74 14.88
CA ILE A 226 14.31 -2.40 13.57
C ILE A 226 15.01 -1.53 12.51
N PHE A 227 14.90 -0.20 12.62
CA PHE A 227 15.59 0.72 11.73
C PHE A 227 17.11 0.71 11.97
N ALA A 228 17.53 0.79 13.23
CA ALA A 228 18.95 0.79 13.59
C ALA A 228 19.62 -0.55 13.26
N ASP A 229 18.93 -1.68 13.47
CA ASP A 229 19.46 -3.02 13.19
C ASP A 229 19.51 -3.38 11.71
N PHE A 230 18.81 -2.61 10.86
CA PHE A 230 18.73 -2.90 9.42
C PHE A 230 20.09 -2.80 8.72
N HIS A 231 21.00 -1.95 9.21
CA HIS A 231 22.35 -1.79 8.68
C HIS A 231 23.37 -1.62 9.83
N THR A 232 24.57 -2.16 9.68
CA THR A 232 25.60 -2.13 10.73
C THR A 232 26.47 -0.87 10.70
N ASP A 233 26.66 -0.25 9.53
CA ASP A 233 27.39 1.00 9.38
C ASP A 233 26.43 2.16 9.06
N HIS A 234 26.29 3.06 10.00
CA HIS A 234 25.39 4.20 9.88
C HIS A 234 26.08 5.47 9.37
N PHE A 235 27.39 5.41 9.03
CA PHE A 235 28.08 6.59 8.50
C PHE A 235 27.53 6.99 7.15
N ALA A 236 26.95 8.20 7.07
CA ALA A 236 26.30 8.74 5.89
C ALA A 236 25.17 7.85 5.28
N TRP A 237 24.69 6.87 6.07
CA TRP A 237 23.63 5.95 5.64
C TRP A 237 22.24 6.56 5.81
N SER A 238 21.38 6.29 4.85
CA SER A 238 19.95 6.61 4.93
C SER A 238 19.15 5.50 4.29
N LYS A 239 17.94 5.23 4.85
CA LYS A 239 16.98 4.30 4.27
C LYS A 239 15.72 5.04 3.85
N VAL A 240 15.15 4.62 2.74
CA VAL A 240 13.82 5.07 2.31
C VAL A 240 12.77 4.30 3.11
N ILE A 241 11.78 5.01 3.64
CA ILE A 241 10.58 4.44 4.25
C ILE A 241 9.44 4.60 3.24
N TRP A 242 9.42 3.71 2.27
CA TRP A 242 8.62 3.80 1.06
C TRP A 242 7.12 3.90 1.34
N ASP A 243 6.61 3.05 2.21
CA ASP A 243 5.19 2.73 2.38
C ASP A 243 4.38 3.84 3.06
N ILE A 244 5.05 4.71 3.85
CA ILE A 244 4.37 5.88 4.44
C ILE A 244 3.88 6.88 3.39
N SER A 245 4.28 6.71 2.12
CA SER A 245 3.82 7.54 1.00
C SER A 245 2.31 7.43 0.76
N THR A 246 1.76 6.21 0.88
CA THR A 246 0.33 5.94 0.71
C THR A 246 -0.49 6.55 1.83
N ILE A 247 0.00 6.45 3.06
CA ILE A 247 -0.64 7.02 4.24
C ILE A 247 -0.55 8.56 4.21
N GLY A 248 0.60 9.09 3.79
CA GLY A 248 0.77 10.54 3.58
C GLY A 248 -0.22 11.10 2.55
N TYR A 249 -0.47 10.37 1.44
CA TYR A 249 -1.48 10.74 0.45
C TYR A 249 -2.90 10.80 1.03
N LEU A 250 -3.27 9.85 1.88
CA LEU A 250 -4.60 9.84 2.49
C LEU A 250 -4.75 10.88 3.61
N ASN A 251 -3.70 11.13 4.39
CA ASN A 251 -3.73 12.15 5.46
C ASN A 251 -3.82 13.57 4.88
N ASN A 252 -3.07 13.83 3.82
CA ASN A 252 -3.14 15.11 3.11
C ASN A 252 -2.58 14.97 1.69
N PRO A 253 -3.45 14.94 0.66
CA PRO A 253 -3.04 14.74 -0.73
C PRO A 253 -2.13 15.85 -1.28
N ASP A 254 -2.11 17.04 -0.67
CA ASP A 254 -1.16 18.10 -1.06
C ASP A 254 0.29 17.74 -0.77
N TRP A 255 0.54 16.76 0.11
CA TRP A 255 1.90 16.26 0.38
C TRP A 255 2.38 15.26 -0.67
N VAL A 256 1.46 14.74 -1.48
CA VAL A 256 1.74 13.78 -2.54
C VAL A 256 1.06 14.24 -3.85
N PRO A 257 1.59 15.29 -4.49
CA PRO A 257 1.06 15.81 -5.74
C PRO A 257 0.84 14.71 -6.78
N SER A 258 -0.32 14.72 -7.41
CA SER A 258 -0.74 13.66 -8.32
C SER A 258 -1.59 14.21 -9.48
N GLU A 259 -1.64 13.48 -10.58
CA GLU A 259 -2.40 13.84 -11.77
C GLU A 259 -3.23 12.66 -12.28
N VAL A 260 -4.26 12.96 -13.06
CA VAL A 260 -5.13 11.96 -13.71
C VAL A 260 -4.65 11.74 -15.14
N ARG A 261 -4.45 10.48 -15.52
CA ARG A 261 -3.98 10.03 -16.84
C ARG A 261 -4.76 8.79 -17.29
N PRO A 262 -4.68 8.38 -18.58
CA PRO A 262 -5.08 7.05 -19.00
C PRO A 262 -4.28 5.96 -18.27
N SER A 263 -4.94 4.89 -17.84
CA SER A 263 -4.29 3.75 -17.17
C SER A 263 -3.21 3.14 -18.05
N PRO A 264 -2.01 2.82 -17.49
CA PRO A 264 -0.92 2.28 -18.30
C PRO A 264 -1.22 0.86 -18.82
N VAL A 265 -0.58 0.49 -19.92
CA VAL A 265 -0.50 -0.91 -20.36
C VAL A 265 0.72 -1.52 -19.71
N LEU A 266 0.52 -2.56 -18.88
CA LEU A 266 1.61 -3.31 -18.26
C LEU A 266 1.89 -4.59 -19.07
N LEU A 267 3.11 -4.73 -19.55
CA LEU A 267 3.56 -5.92 -20.29
C LEU A 267 4.17 -6.98 -19.34
N ASP A 268 4.18 -8.25 -19.77
CA ASP A 268 4.64 -9.41 -18.98
C ASP A 268 6.08 -9.25 -18.42
N GLY A 269 6.92 -8.50 -19.10
CA GLY A 269 8.29 -8.22 -18.66
C GLY A 269 8.43 -7.15 -17.56
N ALA A 270 7.33 -6.72 -16.93
CA ALA A 270 7.28 -5.59 -16.01
C ALA A 270 7.87 -4.31 -16.66
N THR A 271 7.37 -4.01 -17.85
CA THR A 271 7.66 -2.78 -18.61
C THR A 271 6.34 -2.14 -19.03
N TRP A 272 6.35 -0.82 -19.16
CA TRP A 272 5.21 -0.11 -19.70
C TRP A 272 5.09 -0.30 -21.21
N GLY A 273 3.90 -0.62 -21.67
CA GLY A 273 3.53 -0.62 -23.09
C GLY A 273 3.32 0.80 -23.63
N PRO A 274 3.00 0.94 -24.91
CA PRO A 274 2.61 2.22 -25.49
C PRO A 274 1.45 2.84 -24.76
N GLU A 275 1.43 4.17 -24.64
CA GLU A 275 0.27 4.90 -24.12
C GLU A 275 -0.97 4.66 -25.01
N ASP A 276 -2.10 4.39 -24.37
CA ASP A 276 -3.38 4.23 -25.02
C ASP A 276 -4.40 5.21 -24.42
N PRO A 277 -4.67 6.34 -25.09
CA PRO A 277 -5.62 7.35 -24.60
C PRO A 277 -7.08 6.85 -24.48
N SER A 278 -7.41 5.70 -25.07
CA SER A 278 -8.75 5.12 -24.98
C SER A 278 -9.02 4.36 -23.69
N ARG A 279 -7.97 4.09 -22.88
CA ARG A 279 -8.10 3.39 -21.60
C ARG A 279 -8.81 4.25 -20.56
N HIS A 280 -9.40 3.58 -19.57
CA HIS A 280 -9.99 4.27 -18.42
C HIS A 280 -8.94 5.11 -17.69
N LEU A 281 -9.39 6.12 -16.96
CA LEU A 281 -8.49 7.00 -16.22
C LEU A 281 -8.05 6.36 -14.91
N PHE A 282 -6.83 6.70 -14.48
CA PHE A 282 -6.29 6.43 -13.16
C PHE A 282 -5.58 7.69 -12.63
N ARG A 283 -5.23 7.71 -11.37
CA ARG A 283 -4.39 8.76 -10.78
C ARG A 283 -2.99 8.26 -10.54
N VAL A 284 -1.98 9.10 -10.74
CA VAL A 284 -0.58 8.76 -10.45
C VAL A 284 0.09 9.89 -9.69
N ALA A 285 0.79 9.57 -8.62
CA ALA A 285 1.62 10.53 -7.89
C ALA A 285 2.84 10.91 -8.73
N VAL A 286 3.21 12.19 -8.69
CA VAL A 286 4.31 12.76 -9.49
C VAL A 286 5.41 13.36 -8.62
N ASP A 287 5.15 13.58 -7.33
CA ASP A 287 6.09 14.11 -6.35
C ASP A 287 5.66 13.72 -4.92
N ILE A 288 6.53 13.92 -3.94
CA ILE A 288 6.21 13.77 -2.52
C ILE A 288 6.98 14.77 -1.66
N HIS A 289 6.28 15.44 -0.75
CA HIS A 289 6.86 16.41 0.17
C HIS A 289 7.33 15.69 1.45
N ARG A 290 8.56 15.21 1.42
CA ARG A 290 9.20 14.40 2.47
C ARG A 290 9.00 14.99 3.87
N ASP A 291 9.29 16.26 4.05
CA ASP A 291 9.30 16.88 5.39
C ASP A 291 7.91 16.97 6.01
N GLN A 292 6.87 17.14 5.19
CA GLN A 292 5.49 17.14 5.63
C GLN A 292 5.05 15.75 6.10
N VAL A 293 5.36 14.69 5.31
CA VAL A 293 5.00 13.31 5.64
C VAL A 293 5.70 12.84 6.91
N PHE A 294 7.03 13.00 7.01
CA PHE A 294 7.75 12.62 8.23
C PHE A 294 7.39 13.50 9.42
N GLY A 295 7.19 14.80 9.20
CA GLY A 295 6.81 15.72 10.26
C GLY A 295 5.46 15.36 10.89
N ASP A 296 4.51 14.84 10.09
CA ASP A 296 3.22 14.36 10.58
C ASP A 296 3.37 13.03 11.34
N LEU A 297 4.06 12.05 10.76
CA LEU A 297 4.36 10.77 11.41
C LEU A 297 5.04 10.96 12.78
N PHE A 298 6.07 11.81 12.84
CA PHE A 298 6.80 12.05 14.09
C PHE A 298 5.96 12.75 15.16
N ARG A 299 5.05 13.66 14.75
CA ARG A 299 4.10 14.29 15.69
C ARG A 299 3.11 13.27 16.24
N LYS A 300 2.56 12.38 15.41
CA LYS A 300 1.62 11.35 15.83
C LYS A 300 2.28 10.35 16.81
N LEU A 301 3.50 9.92 16.53
CA LEU A 301 4.28 9.10 17.47
C LEU A 301 4.54 9.82 18.80
N ALA A 302 4.84 11.12 18.75
CA ALA A 302 5.06 11.90 19.98
C ALA A 302 3.78 12.15 20.79
N GLN A 303 2.62 12.14 20.17
CA GLN A 303 1.30 12.30 20.84
C GLN A 303 0.79 10.99 21.44
N HIS A 304 1.18 9.87 20.86
CA HIS A 304 0.81 8.52 21.32
C HIS A 304 1.67 8.04 22.51
N ALA A 305 2.86 8.62 22.73
CA ALA A 305 3.86 8.21 23.71
C ALA A 305 3.49 8.53 25.18
#